data_2edd83792b54ce2aa704ce00b4837920
#
_entry.id   2edd83792b54ce2aa704ce00b4837920
#
_cell.length_a   1.000
_cell.length_b   1.000
_cell.length_c   1.000
_cell.angle_alpha   90.00
_cell.angle_beta   90.00
_cell.angle_gamma   90.00
#
_symmetry.space_group_name_H-M   'P 1'
#
loop_
_entity.id
_entity.type
_entity.pdbx_description
1 polymer ?
#
loop_
_entity_poly.entity_id
_entity_poly.type
_entity_poly.pdbx_seq_one_letter_code
_entity_poly.pdbx_strand_id
1 'polypeptide(L)'
;MTRLLDIPYGKKGESVKVPSHHILDDEEESNAPLIAGGVRRKKVAAMLNVDVYVIGLYFLPKACKKHEGEEDALDAVANDSSIAKTVRLTFVRDVSGESVAKAIAVNIEKKLGSRAGSGGNEESEKKAKEALEMFKSMFRSVKIEKGASLTFSTNESGTLTTRLRGKKIGESIKDERLCGALFESWCGPDSVIPEMTEAASSILSQALKLIPSEDNNGVGSAAA
;
A
#
# COMPACT_ATOMS: atom_id res chain seq x y z
N MET A 1 -7.85 16.43 14.94
CA MET A 1 -6.37 16.59 14.92
C MET A 1 -5.73 15.21 14.76
N THR A 2 -5.06 14.96 13.65
CA THR A 2 -4.39 13.66 13.40
C THR A 2 -3.16 13.54 14.31
N ARG A 3 -3.12 12.49 15.15
CA ARG A 3 -1.95 12.18 15.99
C ARG A 3 -0.80 11.73 15.08
N LEU A 4 0.42 12.17 15.38
CA LEU A 4 1.64 11.71 14.70
C LEU A 4 2.31 10.63 15.56
N LEU A 5 2.77 9.57 14.89
CA LEU A 5 3.54 8.49 15.49
C LEU A 5 4.99 8.60 15.01
N ASP A 6 5.93 8.42 15.92
CA ASP A 6 7.35 8.44 15.60
C ASP A 6 7.81 7.04 15.19
N ILE A 7 8.30 6.91 13.95
CA ILE A 7 8.94 5.67 13.47
C ILE A 7 10.45 5.93 13.44
N PRO A 8 11.22 5.25 14.28
CA PRO A 8 12.68 5.45 14.35
C PRO A 8 13.36 4.88 13.11
N TYR A 9 14.42 5.56 12.66
CA TYR A 9 15.29 5.10 11.59
C TYR A 9 16.74 5.51 11.88
N GLY A 10 17.69 4.95 11.12
CA GLY A 10 19.09 5.26 11.29
C GLY A 10 19.70 4.73 12.58
N LYS A 11 21.01 4.97 12.75
CA LYS A 11 21.78 4.53 13.93
C LYS A 11 21.76 5.53 15.08
N LYS A 12 21.29 6.76 14.84
CA LYS A 12 21.37 7.90 15.79
C LYS A 12 20.05 8.24 16.48
N GLY A 13 19.04 7.35 16.45
CA GLY A 13 17.75 7.62 17.08
C GLY A 13 16.92 8.69 16.35
N GLU A 14 17.22 8.95 15.08
CA GLU A 14 16.36 9.80 14.23
C GLU A 14 14.99 9.13 14.07
N SER A 15 13.92 9.92 13.98
CA SER A 15 12.58 9.42 13.73
C SER A 15 11.87 10.21 12.64
N VAL A 16 10.90 9.57 11.99
CA VAL A 16 9.95 10.22 11.07
C VAL A 16 8.57 10.19 11.69
N LYS A 17 7.91 11.34 11.68
CA LYS A 17 6.51 11.47 12.11
C LYS A 17 5.58 10.98 11.01
N VAL A 18 4.83 9.93 11.31
CA VAL A 18 3.85 9.33 10.41
C VAL A 18 2.45 9.57 10.99
N PRO A 19 1.48 10.02 10.18
CA PRO A 19 0.11 10.19 10.65
C PRO A 19 -0.47 8.89 11.19
N SER A 20 -1.15 8.93 12.33
CA SER A 20 -1.86 7.75 12.89
C SER A 20 -3.08 7.35 12.06
N HIS A 21 -3.59 8.28 11.25
CA HIS A 21 -4.72 8.07 10.33
C HIS A 21 -4.44 8.76 9.01
N HIS A 22 -5.01 8.25 7.94
CA HIS A 22 -4.94 8.83 6.60
C HIS A 22 -6.33 8.84 5.96
N ILE A 23 -6.67 9.92 5.29
CA ILE A 23 -7.88 10.00 4.47
C ILE A 23 -7.62 9.15 3.21
N LEU A 24 -8.44 8.13 2.97
CA LEU A 24 -8.30 7.20 1.85
C LEU A 24 -8.76 7.83 0.54
N ASP A 25 -9.82 8.62 0.61
CA ASP A 25 -10.36 9.42 -0.49
C ASP A 25 -10.46 10.89 -0.07
N ASP A 26 -10.81 11.79 -0.99
CA ASP A 26 -11.03 13.22 -0.69
C ASP A 26 -12.33 13.44 0.14
N GLU A 27 -13.02 12.36 0.55
CA GLU A 27 -14.18 12.37 1.44
C GLU A 27 -13.76 12.21 2.90
N GLU A 28 -14.26 13.08 3.79
CA GLU A 28 -13.88 13.13 5.21
C GLU A 28 -14.17 11.84 6.00
N GLU A 29 -15.05 10.97 5.51
CA GLU A 29 -15.49 9.77 6.23
C GLU A 29 -14.53 8.57 6.15
N SER A 30 -13.57 8.58 5.23
CA SER A 30 -12.64 7.45 5.02
C SER A 30 -11.29 7.61 5.74
N ASN A 31 -11.34 7.93 7.03
CA ASN A 31 -10.15 8.12 7.86
C ASN A 31 -9.58 6.78 8.34
N ALA A 32 -8.71 6.16 7.55
CA ALA A 32 -8.13 4.87 7.86
C ALA A 32 -6.99 4.95 8.89
N PRO A 33 -6.97 4.06 9.91
CA PRO A 33 -5.88 3.99 10.87
C PRO A 33 -4.59 3.50 10.24
N LEU A 34 -3.46 3.88 10.83
CA LEU A 34 -2.17 3.26 10.55
C LEU A 34 -2.19 1.82 11.06
N ILE A 35 -2.10 0.87 10.15
CA ILE A 35 -2.07 -0.57 10.47
C ILE A 35 -0.65 -0.97 10.88
N ALA A 36 0.35 -0.61 10.07
CA ALA A 36 1.74 -0.87 10.37
C ALA A 36 2.65 0.16 9.75
N GLY A 37 3.85 0.29 10.30
CA GLY A 37 4.91 1.10 9.75
C GLY A 37 6.24 0.37 9.77
N GLY A 38 7.17 0.81 8.92
CA GLY A 38 8.48 0.20 8.80
C GLY A 38 9.48 1.10 8.11
N VAL A 39 10.71 0.61 7.97
CA VAL A 39 11.81 1.34 7.33
C VAL A 39 12.37 0.51 6.18
N ARG A 40 12.33 1.06 4.98
CA ARG A 40 12.99 0.44 3.82
C ARG A 40 14.49 0.69 3.86
N ARG A 41 15.24 -0.38 4.04
CA ARG A 41 16.69 -0.38 3.94
C ARG A 41 17.13 -0.96 2.61
N LYS A 42 18.09 -0.31 1.97
CA LYS A 42 18.71 -0.80 0.73
C LYS A 42 20.19 -1.08 0.97
N LYS A 43 20.64 -2.27 0.58
CA LYS A 43 22.06 -2.61 0.56
C LYS A 43 22.71 -1.92 -0.63
N VAL A 44 23.68 -1.04 -0.39
CA VAL A 44 24.40 -0.30 -1.45
C VAL A 44 25.83 -0.79 -1.66
N ALA A 45 26.40 -1.48 -0.66
CA ALA A 45 27.68 -2.15 -0.74
C ALA A 45 27.68 -3.37 0.20
N ALA A 46 28.73 -4.20 0.16
CA ALA A 46 28.79 -5.46 0.88
C ALA A 46 28.36 -5.36 2.37
N MET A 47 28.68 -4.24 3.04
CA MET A 47 28.36 -4.02 4.46
C MET A 47 27.56 -2.73 4.73
N LEU A 48 27.13 -1.99 3.71
CA LEU A 48 26.45 -0.71 3.89
C LEU A 48 24.97 -0.81 3.54
N ASN A 49 24.14 -0.78 4.58
CA ASN A 49 22.69 -0.58 4.45
C ASN A 49 22.36 0.90 4.63
N VAL A 50 21.54 1.44 3.77
CA VAL A 50 21.04 2.81 3.88
C VAL A 50 19.53 2.82 3.98
N ASP A 51 19.01 3.61 4.91
CA ASP A 51 17.60 3.86 5.00
C ASP A 51 17.17 4.79 3.86
N VAL A 52 16.10 4.44 3.18
CA VAL A 52 15.60 5.17 2.00
C VAL A 52 14.33 5.92 2.33
N TYR A 53 13.36 5.24 2.92
CA TYR A 53 12.10 5.82 3.36
C TYR A 53 11.53 5.08 4.56
N VAL A 54 10.71 5.79 5.33
CA VAL A 54 9.78 5.23 6.29
C VAL A 54 8.45 5.06 5.61
N ILE A 55 7.77 3.94 5.85
CA ILE A 55 6.49 3.59 5.26
C ILE A 55 5.40 3.53 6.33
N GLY A 56 4.17 3.93 5.98
CA GLY A 56 2.94 3.65 6.71
C GLY A 56 1.92 3.01 5.78
N LEU A 57 1.26 1.96 6.27
CA LEU A 57 0.18 1.24 5.60
C LEU A 57 -1.14 1.56 6.28
N TYR A 58 -2.15 1.94 5.50
CA TYR A 58 -3.45 2.39 5.98
C TYR A 58 -4.58 1.70 5.21
N PHE A 59 -5.54 1.17 5.92
CA PHE A 59 -6.84 0.70 5.43
C PHE A 59 -7.83 0.52 6.59
N LEU A 60 -9.10 0.36 6.28
CA LEU A 60 -10.14 0.11 7.29
C LEU A 60 -10.23 -1.39 7.56
N PRO A 61 -9.94 -1.88 8.79
CA PRO A 61 -10.06 -3.30 9.11
C PRO A 61 -11.47 -3.86 8.85
N LYS A 62 -12.52 -3.05 9.05
CA LYS A 62 -13.90 -3.46 8.76
C LYS A 62 -14.10 -3.85 7.29
N ALA A 63 -13.50 -3.13 6.35
CA ALA A 63 -13.58 -3.45 4.92
C ALA A 63 -12.84 -4.77 4.57
N CYS A 64 -11.94 -5.21 5.44
CA CYS A 64 -11.18 -6.45 5.26
C CYS A 64 -11.86 -7.69 5.87
N LYS A 65 -13.03 -7.56 6.52
CA LYS A 65 -13.70 -8.66 7.26
C LYS A 65 -13.96 -9.90 6.39
N LYS A 66 -14.22 -9.71 5.11
CA LYS A 66 -14.41 -10.80 4.16
C LYS A 66 -13.20 -11.73 3.97
N HIS A 67 -11.99 -11.28 4.36
CA HIS A 67 -10.75 -12.05 4.32
C HIS A 67 -10.38 -12.67 5.68
N GLU A 68 -11.33 -12.66 6.66
CA GLU A 68 -11.11 -13.32 7.95
C GLU A 68 -10.98 -14.83 7.75
N GLY A 69 -9.94 -15.40 8.36
CA GLY A 69 -9.66 -16.84 8.27
C GLY A 69 -8.84 -17.24 7.05
N GLU A 70 -8.53 -16.35 6.14
CA GLU A 70 -7.55 -16.63 5.08
C GLU A 70 -6.14 -16.71 5.68
N GLU A 71 -5.33 -17.69 5.20
CA GLU A 71 -3.96 -17.90 5.66
C GLU A 71 -3.11 -16.64 5.45
N ASP A 72 -3.24 -16.01 4.29
CA ASP A 72 -2.55 -14.78 3.89
C ASP A 72 -3.52 -13.60 3.72
N ALA A 73 -4.34 -13.32 4.76
CA ALA A 73 -5.35 -12.26 4.71
C ALA A 73 -4.79 -10.89 4.28
N LEU A 74 -3.56 -10.55 4.66
CA LEU A 74 -2.94 -9.28 4.27
C LEU A 74 -2.62 -9.25 2.77
N ASP A 75 -2.17 -10.34 2.19
CA ASP A 75 -1.94 -10.46 0.75
C ASP A 75 -3.27 -10.40 -0.02
N ALA A 76 -4.31 -11.06 0.48
CA ALA A 76 -5.67 -10.97 -0.06
C ALA A 76 -6.18 -9.52 -0.07
N VAL A 77 -6.01 -8.78 1.05
CA VAL A 77 -6.33 -7.36 1.13
C VAL A 77 -5.53 -6.52 0.12
N ALA A 78 -4.23 -6.81 -0.05
CA ALA A 78 -3.40 -6.11 -1.03
C ALA A 78 -3.94 -6.24 -2.45
N ASN A 79 -4.48 -7.42 -2.79
CA ASN A 79 -4.97 -7.76 -4.12
C ASN A 79 -6.45 -7.44 -4.35
N ASP A 80 -7.19 -7.11 -3.32
CA ASP A 80 -8.60 -6.79 -3.41
C ASP A 80 -8.82 -5.34 -3.83
N SER A 81 -9.28 -5.13 -5.07
CA SER A 81 -9.53 -3.80 -5.64
C SER A 81 -10.70 -3.05 -4.99
N SER A 82 -11.60 -3.76 -4.31
CA SER A 82 -12.75 -3.15 -3.61
C SER A 82 -12.41 -2.61 -2.22
N ILE A 83 -11.19 -2.81 -1.74
CA ILE A 83 -10.71 -2.25 -0.47
C ILE A 83 -9.88 -1.01 -0.74
N ALA A 84 -10.38 0.13 -0.25
CA ALA A 84 -9.61 1.37 -0.26
C ALA A 84 -8.41 1.24 0.70
N LYS A 85 -7.22 1.54 0.19
CA LYS A 85 -5.97 1.40 0.94
C LYS A 85 -4.93 2.40 0.49
N THR A 86 -4.03 2.74 1.40
CA THR A 86 -2.96 3.71 1.16
C THR A 86 -1.63 3.21 1.69
N VAL A 87 -0.60 3.41 0.90
CA VAL A 87 0.80 3.35 1.33
C VAL A 87 1.38 4.75 1.24
N ARG A 88 1.97 5.22 2.35
CA ARG A 88 2.67 6.49 2.45
C ARG A 88 4.14 6.26 2.71
N LEU A 89 4.98 6.74 1.81
CA LEU A 89 6.44 6.71 1.93
C LEU A 89 6.92 8.10 2.35
N THR A 90 7.69 8.22 3.44
CA THR A 90 8.35 9.46 3.83
C THR A 90 9.86 9.27 3.65
N PHE A 91 10.44 10.00 2.73
CA PHE A 91 11.84 9.82 2.36
C PHE A 91 12.79 10.41 3.40
N VAL A 92 13.81 9.64 3.79
CA VAL A 92 14.83 10.06 4.77
C VAL A 92 16.12 10.54 4.10
N ARG A 93 16.11 10.65 2.78
CA ARG A 93 17.17 11.18 1.91
C ARG A 93 16.62 11.69 0.60
N ASP A 94 17.41 12.48 -0.10
CA ASP A 94 17.09 12.90 -1.46
C ASP A 94 17.23 11.73 -2.42
N VAL A 95 16.24 11.59 -3.32
CA VAL A 95 16.24 10.57 -4.39
C VAL A 95 15.62 11.15 -5.67
N SER A 96 15.99 10.61 -6.82
CA SER A 96 15.29 10.94 -8.06
C SER A 96 13.98 10.13 -8.15
N GLY A 97 12.92 10.76 -8.65
CA GLY A 97 11.65 10.07 -8.89
C GLY A 97 11.83 8.87 -9.83
N GLU A 98 12.64 9.01 -10.86
CA GLU A 98 12.95 7.91 -11.79
C GLU A 98 13.55 6.69 -11.09
N SER A 99 14.48 6.91 -10.13
CA SER A 99 15.06 5.82 -9.35
C SER A 99 14.03 5.13 -8.46
N VAL A 100 13.09 5.90 -7.90
CA VAL A 100 11.98 5.37 -7.11
C VAL A 100 11.02 4.57 -7.98
N ALA A 101 10.58 5.16 -9.11
CA ALA A 101 9.70 4.49 -10.06
C ALA A 101 10.30 3.19 -10.59
N LYS A 102 11.58 3.21 -10.97
CA LYS A 102 12.30 2.02 -11.43
C LYS A 102 12.34 0.93 -10.37
N ALA A 103 12.63 1.28 -9.11
CA ALA A 103 12.71 0.31 -8.02
C ALA A 103 11.35 -0.33 -7.72
N ILE A 104 10.26 0.46 -7.76
CA ILE A 104 8.89 -0.02 -7.56
C ILE A 104 8.46 -0.87 -8.77
N ALA A 105 8.73 -0.39 -10.00
CA ALA A 105 8.37 -1.09 -11.23
C ALA A 105 8.98 -2.50 -11.32
N VAL A 106 10.23 -2.68 -10.90
CA VAL A 106 10.87 -4.02 -10.86
C VAL A 106 10.07 -5.01 -9.99
N ASN A 107 9.58 -4.54 -8.84
CA ASN A 107 8.75 -5.40 -7.97
C ASN A 107 7.39 -5.69 -8.62
N ILE A 108 6.74 -4.67 -9.20
CA ILE A 108 5.47 -4.84 -9.92
C ILE A 108 5.64 -5.83 -11.09
N GLU A 109 6.67 -5.68 -11.91
CA GLU A 109 6.97 -6.55 -13.05
C GLU A 109 7.16 -8.01 -12.60
N LYS A 110 7.90 -8.23 -11.49
CA LYS A 110 8.06 -9.56 -10.88
C LYS A 110 6.70 -10.17 -10.50
N LYS A 111 5.83 -9.39 -9.84
CA LYS A 111 4.52 -9.83 -9.39
C LYS A 111 3.55 -10.09 -10.56
N LEU A 112 3.54 -9.20 -11.56
CA LEU A 112 2.76 -9.39 -12.79
C LEU A 112 3.22 -10.64 -13.55
N GLY A 113 4.54 -10.88 -13.62
CA GLY A 113 5.11 -12.06 -14.28
C GLY A 113 4.76 -13.38 -13.58
N SER A 114 4.75 -13.42 -12.25
CA SER A 114 4.35 -14.61 -11.49
C SER A 114 2.86 -14.97 -11.66
N ARG A 115 2.03 -13.98 -12.03
CA ARG A 115 0.59 -14.15 -12.32
C ARG A 115 0.29 -14.41 -13.80
N ALA A 116 1.28 -14.28 -14.68
CA ALA A 116 1.17 -14.64 -16.08
C ALA A 116 0.98 -16.17 -16.17
N GLY A 117 -0.20 -16.61 -16.58
CA GLY A 117 -0.57 -18.05 -16.63
C GLY A 117 -1.67 -18.45 -15.65
N SER A 118 -2.02 -17.61 -14.66
CA SER A 118 -3.11 -17.89 -13.72
C SER A 118 -4.47 -17.33 -14.18
N GLY A 119 -4.74 -17.31 -15.53
CA GLY A 119 -6.05 -16.91 -16.06
C GLY A 119 -6.15 -15.50 -16.64
N GLY A 120 -5.05 -14.77 -16.79
CA GLY A 120 -5.03 -13.49 -17.53
C GLY A 120 -5.06 -13.75 -19.04
N ASN A 121 -5.96 -13.07 -19.77
CA ASN A 121 -5.89 -13.03 -21.22
C ASN A 121 -4.83 -12.04 -21.70
N GLU A 122 -4.35 -12.16 -22.94
CA GLU A 122 -3.32 -11.29 -23.53
C GLU A 122 -3.68 -9.80 -23.45
N GLU A 123 -4.97 -9.47 -23.56
CA GLU A 123 -5.47 -8.09 -23.45
C GLU A 123 -5.26 -7.51 -22.03
N SER A 124 -5.54 -8.29 -20.98
CA SER A 124 -5.34 -7.90 -19.59
C SER A 124 -3.85 -7.71 -19.28
N GLU A 125 -2.98 -8.55 -19.83
CA GLU A 125 -1.54 -8.39 -19.68
C GLU A 125 -1.03 -7.13 -20.38
N LYS A 126 -1.54 -6.84 -21.58
CA LYS A 126 -1.21 -5.62 -22.32
C LYS A 126 -1.64 -4.38 -21.54
N LYS A 127 -2.87 -4.35 -21.00
CA LYS A 127 -3.35 -3.23 -20.17
C LYS A 127 -2.49 -3.00 -18.94
N ALA A 128 -2.10 -4.04 -18.23
CA ALA A 128 -1.22 -3.93 -17.06
C ALA A 128 0.17 -3.38 -17.43
N LYS A 129 0.73 -3.75 -18.59
CA LYS A 129 1.98 -3.19 -19.10
C LYS A 129 1.85 -1.70 -19.45
N GLU A 130 0.77 -1.31 -20.13
CA GLU A 130 0.47 0.09 -20.45
C GLU A 130 0.29 0.92 -19.17
N ALA A 131 -0.44 0.41 -18.18
CA ALA A 131 -0.60 1.02 -16.87
C ALA A 131 0.75 1.20 -16.14
N LEU A 132 1.66 0.23 -16.24
CA LEU A 132 3.00 0.32 -15.66
C LEU A 132 3.85 1.40 -16.35
N GLU A 133 3.75 1.55 -17.66
CA GLU A 133 4.45 2.64 -18.36
C GLU A 133 3.87 4.02 -17.99
N MET A 134 2.55 4.13 -17.83
CA MET A 134 1.92 5.33 -17.28
C MET A 134 2.46 5.63 -15.88
N PHE A 135 2.52 4.64 -15.00
CA PHE A 135 3.09 4.78 -13.66
C PHE A 135 4.53 5.29 -13.69
N LYS A 136 5.41 4.68 -14.50
CA LYS A 136 6.80 5.13 -14.66
C LYS A 136 6.90 6.57 -15.16
N SER A 137 6.03 6.95 -16.08
CA SER A 137 6.04 8.28 -16.71
C SER A 137 5.75 9.42 -15.74
N MET A 138 4.94 9.18 -14.68
CA MET A 138 4.60 10.18 -13.66
C MET A 138 5.83 10.72 -12.92
N PHE A 139 6.92 9.96 -12.89
CA PHE A 139 8.12 10.28 -12.11
C PHE A 139 9.25 10.89 -12.93
N ARG A 140 9.04 11.11 -14.22
CA ARG A 140 10.05 11.76 -15.08
C ARG A 140 10.33 13.16 -14.55
N SER A 141 11.61 13.48 -14.39
CA SER A 141 12.08 14.78 -13.89
C SER A 141 11.60 15.17 -12.48
N VAL A 142 10.97 14.24 -11.73
CA VAL A 142 10.55 14.48 -10.35
C VAL A 142 11.75 14.35 -9.41
N LYS A 143 11.95 15.35 -8.54
CA LYS A 143 12.89 15.29 -7.42
C LYS A 143 12.11 15.04 -6.14
N ILE A 144 12.58 14.07 -5.36
CA ILE A 144 11.98 13.73 -4.06
C ILE A 144 13.04 14.04 -3.01
N GLU A 145 12.84 15.13 -2.29
CA GLU A 145 13.76 15.59 -1.25
C GLU A 145 13.52 14.86 0.07
N LYS A 146 14.54 14.83 0.93
CA LYS A 146 14.41 14.36 2.33
C LYS A 146 13.22 15.05 3.00
N GLY A 147 12.41 14.27 3.71
CA GLY A 147 11.18 14.72 4.37
C GLY A 147 9.95 14.74 3.45
N ALA A 148 10.09 14.63 2.14
CA ALA A 148 8.95 14.56 1.25
C ALA A 148 8.17 13.24 1.44
N SER A 149 6.84 13.33 1.34
CA SER A 149 5.95 12.15 1.35
C SER A 149 5.46 11.85 -0.06
N LEU A 150 5.55 10.59 -0.45
CA LEU A 150 4.94 10.01 -1.63
C LEU A 150 3.84 9.05 -1.18
N THR A 151 2.65 9.22 -1.71
CA THR A 151 1.47 8.45 -1.31
C THR A 151 0.88 7.75 -2.51
N PHE A 152 0.58 6.48 -2.34
CA PHE A 152 -0.17 5.64 -3.29
C PHE A 152 -1.48 5.25 -2.63
N SER A 153 -2.60 5.73 -3.15
CA SER A 153 -3.92 5.44 -2.62
C SER A 153 -4.79 4.77 -3.68
N THR A 154 -5.48 3.69 -3.33
CA THR A 154 -6.57 3.16 -4.13
C THR A 154 -7.89 3.42 -3.42
N ASN A 155 -8.92 3.77 -4.19
CA ASN A 155 -10.29 3.83 -3.71
C ASN A 155 -11.00 2.47 -3.93
N GLU A 156 -12.25 2.36 -3.49
CA GLU A 156 -13.07 1.15 -3.62
C GLU A 156 -13.40 0.76 -5.08
N SER A 157 -13.16 1.66 -6.05
CA SER A 157 -13.26 1.35 -7.47
C SER A 157 -11.95 0.83 -8.08
N GLY A 158 -10.92 0.59 -7.26
CA GLY A 158 -9.61 0.12 -7.69
C GLY A 158 -8.79 1.15 -8.48
N THR A 159 -9.11 2.45 -8.32
CA THR A 159 -8.38 3.52 -9.01
C THR A 159 -7.22 4.02 -8.17
N LEU A 160 -6.00 3.89 -8.69
CA LEU A 160 -4.76 4.36 -8.05
C LEU A 160 -4.57 5.86 -8.27
N THR A 161 -4.39 6.59 -7.21
CA THR A 161 -3.95 7.99 -7.22
C THR A 161 -2.58 8.11 -6.55
N THR A 162 -1.65 8.79 -7.21
CA THR A 162 -0.31 9.06 -6.67
C THR A 162 -0.18 10.52 -6.29
N ARG A 163 0.31 10.79 -5.06
CA ARG A 163 0.53 12.17 -4.58
C ARG A 163 1.95 12.34 -4.03
N LEU A 164 2.60 13.43 -4.40
CA LEU A 164 3.87 13.86 -3.81
C LEU A 164 3.62 15.13 -2.97
N ARG A 165 3.96 15.10 -1.68
CA ARG A 165 3.70 16.21 -0.75
C ARG A 165 2.22 16.65 -0.76
N GLY A 166 1.30 15.68 -0.87
CA GLY A 166 -0.14 15.90 -0.94
C GLY A 166 -0.67 16.33 -2.31
N LYS A 167 0.17 16.72 -3.27
CA LYS A 167 -0.24 17.11 -4.61
C LYS A 167 -0.25 15.90 -5.54
N LYS A 168 -1.34 15.71 -6.29
CA LYS A 168 -1.44 14.64 -7.30
C LYS A 168 -0.34 14.82 -8.35
N ILE A 169 0.31 13.71 -8.69
CA ILE A 169 1.27 13.63 -9.81
C ILE A 169 0.76 12.63 -10.84
N GLY A 170 0.78 13.02 -12.10
CA GLY A 170 0.27 12.22 -13.21
C GLY A 170 -1.24 11.98 -13.15
N GLU A 171 -1.71 11.12 -14.06
CA GLU A 171 -3.10 10.70 -14.12
C GLU A 171 -3.37 9.54 -13.15
N SER A 172 -4.63 9.39 -12.73
CA SER A 172 -5.05 8.21 -11.96
C SER A 172 -5.07 6.99 -12.87
N ILE A 173 -4.65 5.84 -12.34
CA ILE A 173 -4.57 4.58 -13.08
C ILE A 173 -5.66 3.64 -12.58
N LYS A 174 -6.47 3.14 -13.51
CA LYS A 174 -7.47 2.10 -13.22
C LYS A 174 -7.03 0.80 -13.85
N ASP A 175 -6.25 0.02 -13.11
CA ASP A 175 -5.83 -1.33 -13.48
C ASP A 175 -5.62 -2.16 -12.21
N GLU A 176 -6.48 -3.16 -12.00
CA GLU A 176 -6.49 -3.97 -10.77
C GLU A 176 -5.22 -4.79 -10.61
N ARG A 177 -4.65 -5.29 -11.70
CA ARG A 177 -3.42 -6.10 -11.66
C ARG A 177 -2.22 -5.26 -11.24
N LEU A 178 -2.11 -4.05 -11.80
CA LEU A 178 -1.05 -3.10 -11.40
C LEU A 178 -1.23 -2.69 -9.94
N CYS A 179 -2.45 -2.33 -9.53
CA CYS A 179 -2.73 -1.93 -8.16
C CYS A 179 -2.42 -3.04 -7.17
N GLY A 180 -2.91 -4.27 -7.42
CA GLY A 180 -2.61 -5.43 -6.58
C GLY A 180 -1.11 -5.68 -6.49
N ALA A 181 -0.38 -5.74 -7.62
CA ALA A 181 1.06 -5.96 -7.65
C ALA A 181 1.86 -4.85 -6.92
N LEU A 182 1.38 -3.59 -7.00
CA LEU A 182 1.96 -2.47 -6.27
C LEU A 182 1.84 -2.68 -4.75
N PHE A 183 0.63 -2.94 -4.23
CA PHE A 183 0.43 -3.13 -2.79
C PHE A 183 1.05 -4.42 -2.27
N GLU A 184 1.00 -5.51 -3.04
CA GLU A 184 1.68 -6.77 -2.71
C GLU A 184 3.20 -6.59 -2.52
N SER A 185 3.81 -5.59 -3.16
CA SER A 185 5.23 -5.28 -2.95
C SER A 185 5.57 -4.93 -1.49
N TRP A 186 4.59 -4.51 -0.70
CA TRP A 186 4.75 -4.18 0.72
C TRP A 186 3.93 -5.09 1.66
N CYS A 187 2.90 -5.76 1.16
CA CYS A 187 1.97 -6.55 1.97
C CYS A 187 2.07 -8.06 1.71
N GLY A 188 2.64 -8.46 0.58
CA GLY A 188 2.75 -9.86 0.20
C GLY A 188 3.93 -10.59 0.85
N PRO A 189 4.03 -11.91 0.65
CA PRO A 189 5.05 -12.77 1.27
C PRO A 189 6.49 -12.37 0.91
N ASP A 190 6.71 -11.86 -0.31
CA ASP A 190 8.01 -11.36 -0.78
C ASP A 190 8.15 -9.84 -0.56
N SER A 191 7.59 -9.33 0.52
CA SER A 191 7.62 -7.89 0.83
C SER A 191 9.04 -7.34 0.89
N VAL A 192 9.20 -6.10 0.43
CA VAL A 192 10.47 -5.38 0.57
C VAL A 192 10.76 -4.93 2.02
N ILE A 193 9.81 -5.10 2.93
CA ILE A 193 9.92 -4.78 4.38
C ILE A 193 9.22 -5.90 5.18
N PRO A 194 9.82 -7.09 5.31
CA PRO A 194 9.18 -8.25 5.95
C PRO A 194 8.68 -7.97 7.36
N GLU A 195 9.44 -7.24 8.18
CA GLU A 195 9.06 -6.93 9.56
C GLU A 195 7.78 -6.11 9.66
N MET A 196 7.54 -5.22 8.68
CA MET A 196 6.29 -4.46 8.60
C MET A 196 5.13 -5.38 8.19
N THR A 197 5.37 -6.29 7.25
CA THR A 197 4.36 -7.24 6.76
C THR A 197 3.91 -8.17 7.87
N GLU A 198 4.83 -8.73 8.67
CA GLU A 198 4.52 -9.56 9.84
C GLU A 198 3.69 -8.80 10.88
N ALA A 199 4.10 -7.56 11.19
CA ALA A 199 3.35 -6.71 12.11
C ALA A 199 1.95 -6.38 11.58
N ALA A 200 1.80 -6.05 10.29
CA ALA A 200 0.53 -5.76 9.65
C ALA A 200 -0.40 -6.97 9.66
N SER A 201 0.10 -8.16 9.33
CA SER A 201 -0.67 -9.42 9.36
C SER A 201 -1.18 -9.73 10.77
N SER A 202 -0.33 -9.57 11.79
CA SER A 202 -0.71 -9.78 13.19
C SER A 202 -1.80 -8.82 13.63
N ILE A 203 -1.64 -7.52 13.34
CA ILE A 203 -2.63 -6.49 13.70
C ILE A 203 -3.94 -6.70 12.97
N LEU A 204 -3.90 -6.99 11.67
CA LEU A 204 -5.09 -7.29 10.88
C LEU A 204 -5.84 -8.50 11.45
N SER A 205 -5.16 -9.61 11.69
CA SER A 205 -5.77 -10.83 12.26
C SER A 205 -6.44 -10.58 13.61
N GLN A 206 -5.83 -9.75 14.47
CA GLN A 206 -6.43 -9.37 15.74
C GLN A 206 -7.65 -8.47 15.55
N ALA A 207 -7.55 -7.47 14.69
CA ALA A 207 -8.64 -6.53 14.41
C ALA A 207 -9.85 -7.25 13.81
N LEU A 208 -9.65 -8.18 12.88
CA LEU A 208 -10.74 -8.94 12.26
C LEU A 208 -11.53 -9.77 13.25
N LYS A 209 -10.88 -10.37 14.26
CA LYS A 209 -11.53 -11.12 15.33
C LYS A 209 -12.40 -10.27 16.25
N LEU A 210 -12.10 -8.97 16.35
CA LEU A 210 -12.85 -8.04 17.21
C LEU A 210 -14.06 -7.40 16.51
N ILE A 211 -14.11 -7.48 15.18
CA ILE A 211 -15.22 -6.95 14.39
C ILE A 211 -16.35 -7.98 14.40
N PRO A 212 -17.56 -7.65 14.91
CA PRO A 212 -18.69 -8.56 14.87
C PRO A 212 -18.99 -9.00 13.44
N SER A 213 -19.35 -10.27 13.26
CA SER A 213 -19.96 -10.74 12.02
C SER A 213 -21.28 -9.99 11.85
N GLU A 214 -21.54 -9.44 10.69
CA GLU A 214 -22.88 -8.92 10.37
C GLU A 214 -23.79 -10.15 10.19
N ASP A 215 -24.19 -10.77 11.31
CA ASP A 215 -25.17 -11.82 11.29
C ASP A 215 -26.46 -11.22 10.74
N ASN A 216 -26.95 -11.81 9.66
CA ASN A 216 -28.29 -11.67 9.16
C ASN A 216 -29.27 -11.54 10.33
N ASN A 217 -29.67 -10.33 10.68
CA ASN A 217 -30.90 -10.13 11.44
C ASN A 217 -32.01 -10.61 10.53
N GLY A 218 -32.24 -11.91 10.66
CA GLY A 218 -33.29 -12.62 10.00
C GLY A 218 -34.59 -11.87 10.22
N VAL A 219 -35.20 -11.55 9.11
CA VAL A 219 -36.60 -11.21 9.02
C VAL A 219 -37.40 -12.19 9.88
N GLY A 220 -37.66 -11.78 11.12
CA GLY A 220 -38.67 -12.40 11.94
C GLY A 220 -39.99 -12.17 11.25
N SER A 221 -40.43 -13.14 10.46
CA SER A 221 -41.79 -13.29 10.00
C SER A 221 -42.69 -13.36 11.24
N ALA A 222 -43.28 -12.24 11.64
CA ALA A 222 -44.44 -12.23 12.48
C ALA A 222 -45.64 -12.56 11.60
N ALA A 223 -45.95 -13.86 11.51
CA ALA A 223 -47.27 -14.32 11.16
C ALA A 223 -48.13 -14.33 12.43
N ALA A 224 -49.15 -13.50 12.50
CA ALA A 224 -50.36 -13.66 13.27
C ALA A 224 -51.44 -12.75 12.68
#